data_44fe2ad73b920d60ca31663e4b9b9135
#
_entry.id   44fe2ad73b920d60ca31663e4b9b9135
#
_cell.length_a   1.000
_cell.length_b   1.000
_cell.length_c   1.000
_cell.angle_alpha   90.00
_cell.angle_beta   90.00
_cell.angle_gamma   90.00
#
_symmetry.space_group_name_H-M   'P 1'
#
loop_
_entity.id
_entity.type
_entity.pdbx_description
1 polymer ?
#
loop_
_entity_poly.entity_id
_entity_poly.type
_entity_poly.pdbx_seq_one_letter_code
_entity_poly.pdbx_strand_id
1 'polypeptide(L)' 'MDNEKEKTIEPFELPEHIQRLLSIMEYDVAYTGKALMEKLGLKSKEGFRRNYLVPAIEMKLIRMTVPEQPRNRNQRYIKC' A
#
# COMPACT_ATOMS: atom_id res chain seq x y z
N MET A 1 -7.23 -20.66 -21.50
CA MET A 1 -7.12 -20.20 -21.13
C MET A 1 -6.97 -19.63 -20.27
N ASP A 2 -7.02 -19.25 -19.96
CA ASP A 2 -6.91 -18.66 -19.26
C ASP A 2 -6.30 -18.35 -18.29
N ASN A 3 -5.80 -18.52 -18.08
CA ASN A 3 -5.12 -18.35 -17.05
C ASN A 3 -4.18 -17.36 -17.03
N GLU A 4 -3.80 -16.88 -18.01
CA GLU A 4 -2.91 -15.83 -18.06
C GLU A 4 -3.42 -14.67 -17.35
N LYS A 5 -4.66 -14.49 -17.20
CA LYS A 5 -5.10 -13.35 -16.49
C LYS A 5 -4.81 -13.44 -15.05
N GLU A 6 -4.54 -14.59 -14.53
CA GLU A 6 -4.20 -14.66 -13.16
C GLU A 6 -2.86 -14.16 -12.85
N LYS A 7 -1.97 -14.11 -13.81
CA LYS A 7 -0.65 -13.69 -13.53
C LYS A 7 -0.46 -12.23 -13.57
N THR A 8 -1.35 -11.51 -14.20
CA THR A 8 -1.20 -10.08 -14.40
C THR A 8 -2.29 -9.34 -13.67
N ILE A 9 -1.91 -8.41 -12.82
CA ILE A 9 -2.87 -7.58 -12.11
C ILE A 9 -2.94 -6.25 -12.81
N GLU A 10 -4.06 -6.00 -13.46
CA GLU A 10 -4.26 -4.74 -14.13
C GLU A 10 -4.69 -3.69 -13.14
N PRO A 11 -4.35 -2.42 -13.36
CA PRO A 11 -4.76 -1.38 -12.41
C PRO A 11 -6.25 -1.37 -12.13
N PHE A 12 -7.08 -1.64 -13.16
CA PHE A 12 -8.51 -1.60 -12.94
C PHE A 12 -9.02 -2.81 -12.18
N GLU A 13 -8.17 -3.81 -11.97
CA GLU A 13 -8.56 -4.99 -11.20
C GLU A 13 -8.24 -4.88 -9.73
N LEU A 14 -7.57 -3.81 -9.32
CA LEU A 14 -7.26 -3.63 -7.92
C LEU A 14 -8.49 -3.17 -7.16
N PRO A 15 -8.62 -3.56 -5.89
CA PRO A 15 -9.70 -3.03 -5.07
C PRO A 15 -9.64 -1.51 -5.06
N GLU A 16 -10.81 -0.89 -5.00
CA GLU A 16 -10.88 0.56 -5.09
C GLU A 16 -10.08 1.24 -3.99
N HIS A 17 -10.11 0.69 -2.77
CA HIS A 17 -9.38 1.33 -1.69
C HIS A 17 -7.86 1.26 -1.92
N ILE A 18 -7.38 0.21 -2.56
CA ILE A 18 -5.95 0.10 -2.87
C ILE A 18 -5.60 1.11 -3.98
N GLN A 19 -6.47 1.26 -4.96
CA GLN A 19 -6.24 2.27 -6.00
C GLN A 19 -6.17 3.66 -5.39
N ARG A 20 -7.02 3.93 -4.40
CA ARG A 20 -7.02 5.23 -3.75
C ARG A 20 -5.70 5.45 -3.00
N LEU A 21 -5.21 4.42 -2.31
CA LEU A 21 -3.93 4.54 -1.63
C LEU A 21 -2.82 4.89 -2.61
N LEU A 22 -2.76 4.17 -3.73
CA LEU A 22 -1.70 4.41 -4.70
C LEU A 22 -1.83 5.79 -5.33
N SER A 23 -3.04 6.29 -5.48
CA SER A 23 -3.24 7.57 -6.13
C SER A 23 -2.71 8.74 -5.32
N ILE A 24 -2.63 8.59 -3.99
CA ILE A 24 -2.11 9.67 -3.15
C ILE A 24 -0.61 9.55 -2.91
N MET A 25 0.02 8.49 -3.41
CA MET A 25 1.44 8.29 -3.25
C MET A 25 2.15 8.59 -4.55
N GLU A 26 3.30 9.24 -4.45
CA GLU A 26 4.14 9.47 -5.62
C GLU A 26 5.27 8.47 -5.61
N TYR A 27 5.75 8.10 -6.78
CA TYR A 27 6.84 7.14 -6.88
C TYR A 27 8.09 7.70 -6.22
N ASP A 28 8.81 6.80 -5.53
CA ASP A 28 10.10 7.13 -4.93
C ASP A 28 10.02 8.15 -3.81
N VAL A 29 8.84 8.37 -3.26
CA VAL A 29 8.66 9.24 -2.10
C VAL A 29 8.30 8.37 -0.92
N ALA A 30 8.96 8.59 0.21
CA ALA A 30 8.72 7.80 1.42
C ALA A 30 7.66 8.50 2.27
N TYR A 31 6.63 7.75 2.63
CA TYR A 31 5.53 8.27 3.43
C TYR A 31 5.42 7.49 4.73
N THR A 32 5.15 8.19 5.83
CA THR A 32 4.82 7.50 7.07
C THR A 32 3.39 6.99 6.98
N GLY A 33 3.09 5.96 7.78
CA GLY A 33 1.72 5.47 7.83
C GLY A 33 0.75 6.56 8.26
N LYS A 34 1.19 7.39 9.20
CA LYS A 34 0.33 8.46 9.69
C LYS A 34 -0.01 9.44 8.57
N ALA A 35 0.99 9.80 7.77
CA ALA A 35 0.75 10.73 6.67
C ALA A 35 -0.24 10.16 5.67
N LEU A 36 -0.10 8.88 5.36
CA LEU A 36 -1.01 8.23 4.42
C LEU A 36 -2.42 8.17 4.98
N MET A 37 -2.54 7.83 6.27
CA MET A 37 -3.86 7.80 6.89
C MET A 37 -4.53 9.16 6.85
N GLU A 38 -3.77 10.21 7.10
CA GLU A 38 -4.34 11.56 7.07
C GLU A 38 -4.82 11.93 5.69
N LYS A 39 -4.06 11.58 4.68
CA LYS A 39 -4.47 11.88 3.31
C LYS A 39 -5.73 11.12 2.92
N LEU A 40 -5.91 9.93 3.46
CA LEU A 40 -7.07 9.11 3.16
C LEU A 40 -8.25 9.37 4.09
N GLY A 41 -8.03 10.17 5.14
CA GLY A 41 -9.10 10.44 6.09
C GLY A 41 -9.43 9.27 6.98
N LEU A 42 -8.45 8.40 7.23
CA LEU A 42 -8.67 7.21 8.05
C LEU A 42 -8.25 7.47 9.48
N LYS A 43 -8.92 6.81 10.40
CA LYS A 43 -8.64 7.01 11.82
C LYS A 43 -8.17 5.75 12.50
N SER A 44 -8.44 4.58 11.94
CA SER A 44 -8.05 3.33 12.56
C SER A 44 -6.72 2.87 11.97
N LYS A 45 -5.70 2.89 12.82
CA LYS A 45 -4.38 2.45 12.40
C LYS A 45 -4.38 0.98 12.03
N GLU A 46 -5.07 0.19 12.84
CA GLU A 46 -5.14 -1.24 12.58
C GLU A 46 -5.87 -1.54 11.29
N GLY A 47 -6.99 -0.87 11.05
CA GLY A 47 -7.73 -1.06 9.83
C GLY A 47 -6.93 -0.63 8.60
N PHE A 48 -6.21 0.48 8.72
CA PHE A 48 -5.39 0.95 7.62
C PHE A 48 -4.30 -0.08 7.29
N ARG A 49 -3.62 -0.57 8.31
CA ARG A 49 -2.56 -1.53 8.08
C ARG A 49 -3.11 -2.80 7.45
N ARG A 50 -4.17 -3.34 8.00
CA ARG A 50 -4.72 -4.61 7.54
C ARG A 50 -5.34 -4.52 6.16
N ASN A 51 -6.06 -3.45 5.89
CA ASN A 51 -6.84 -3.37 4.65
C ASN A 51 -6.11 -2.68 3.52
N TYR A 52 -5.12 -1.86 3.82
CA TYR A 52 -4.41 -1.09 2.79
C TYR A 52 -2.95 -1.51 2.67
N LEU A 53 -2.21 -1.46 3.76
CA LEU A 53 -0.76 -1.69 3.69
C LEU A 53 -0.42 -3.13 3.39
N VAL A 54 -1.01 -4.06 4.14
CA VAL A 54 -0.67 -5.47 3.96
C VAL A 54 -0.96 -5.94 2.55
N PRO A 55 -2.17 -5.72 2.01
CA PRO A 55 -2.42 -6.19 0.64
C PRO A 55 -1.53 -5.49 -0.37
N ALA A 56 -1.27 -4.21 -0.21
CA ALA A 56 -0.44 -3.49 -1.18
C ALA A 56 0.99 -4.01 -1.15
N ILE A 57 1.49 -4.34 0.03
CA ILE A 57 2.83 -4.90 0.14
C ILE A 57 2.88 -6.29 -0.48
N GLU A 58 1.85 -7.11 -0.21
CA GLU A 58 1.81 -8.45 -0.77
C GLU A 58 1.72 -8.45 -2.28
N MET A 59 1.06 -7.46 -2.84
CA MET A 59 0.99 -7.32 -4.29
C MET A 59 2.21 -6.63 -4.86
N LYS A 60 3.16 -6.25 -4.02
CA LYS A 60 4.40 -5.60 -4.43
C LYS A 60 4.16 -4.25 -5.07
N LEU A 61 3.10 -3.58 -4.65
CA LEU A 61 2.78 -2.25 -5.14
C LEU A 61 3.48 -1.17 -4.33
N ILE A 62 3.79 -1.46 -3.07
CA ILE A 62 4.57 -0.58 -2.21
C ILE A 62 5.57 -1.43 -1.45
N ARG A 63 6.58 -0.78 -0.92
CA ARG A 63 7.57 -1.49 -0.09
C ARG A 63 7.84 -0.71 1.17
N MET A 64 8.32 -1.43 2.18
CA MET A 64 8.67 -0.82 3.45
C MET A 64 10.13 -0.45 3.45
N THR A 65 10.47 0.68 4.06
CA THR A 65 11.87 1.09 4.17
C THR A 65 12.61 0.28 5.24
N VAL A 66 11.89 -0.23 6.24
CA VAL A 66 12.47 -1.07 7.28
C VAL A 66 11.68 -2.37 7.35
N PRO A 67 11.82 -3.24 6.35
CA PRO A 67 10.96 -4.43 6.28
C PRO A 67 11.17 -5.41 7.41
N GLU A 68 12.35 -5.45 8.00
CA GLU A 68 12.61 -6.39 9.07
C GLU A 68 11.95 -5.96 10.38
N GLN A 69 11.50 -4.72 10.48
CA GLN A 69 10.80 -4.24 11.66
C GLN A 69 9.54 -3.49 11.24
N PRO A 70 8.50 -4.22 10.89
CA PRO A 70 7.30 -3.58 10.33
C PRO A 70 6.67 -2.54 11.24
N ARG A 71 6.88 -2.66 12.55
CA ARG A 71 6.29 -1.72 13.49
C ARG A 71 7.25 -0.67 13.99
N ASN A 72 8.40 -0.55 13.31
CA ASN A 72 9.37 0.46 13.65
C ASN A 72 8.74 1.84 13.49
N ARG A 73 8.98 2.74 14.46
CA ARG A 73 8.37 4.06 14.40
C ARG A 73 8.89 4.88 13.23
N ASN A 74 10.03 4.52 12.69
CA ASN A 74 10.60 5.19 11.52
C ASN A 74 10.22 4.52 10.22
N GLN A 75 9.33 3.55 10.28
CA GLN A 75 8.90 2.84 9.08
C GLN A 75 8.23 3.78 8.10
N ARG A 76 8.59 3.67 6.84
CA ARG A 76 7.98 4.43 5.78
C ARG A 76 7.65 3.51 4.63
N TYR A 77 6.83 4.01 3.73
CA TYR A 77 6.31 3.22 2.63
C TYR A 77 6.56 3.97 1.33
N ILE A 78 7.03 3.25 0.32
CA ILE A 78 7.39 3.82 -0.95
C ILE A 78 6.63 3.08 -2.05
N LYS A 79 6.04 3.85 -2.97
CA LYS A 79 5.33 3.26 -4.09
C LYS A 79 6.32 2.71 -5.09
N CYS A 80 6.12 1.47 -5.49
CA CYS A 80 7.03 0.81 -6.43
C CYS A 80 6.69 1.10 -7.88
#